data_9847a752047b5ce5265ec469685b7b94
#
_entry.id   9847a752047b5ce5265ec469685b7b94
#
_cell.length_a   1.000
_cell.length_b   1.000
_cell.length_c   1.000
_cell.angle_alpha   90.00
_cell.angle_beta   90.00
_cell.angle_gamma   90.00
#
_symmetry.space_group_name_H-M   'P 1'
#
loop_
_entity.id
_entity.type
_entity.pdbx_description
1 polymer ?
#
loop_
_entity_poly.entity_id
_entity_poly.type
_entity_poly.pdbx_seq_one_letter_code
_entity_poly.pdbx_strand_id
1 'polypeptide(L)'
;MSTTMDQIHHIRELFYQQDKNISQIASETGLNRKTVSKYVDMEDFNNPPPTPVLEDEHESKLDPFKPLINEWLQADKLAPRKQRHTAKRIFRRLKDEAAGFNCSYRLVALYVREKKAELHLKKSHGYLPLEHHPGEAQADFGYADFYENGKLYHEAKYLVLSFPYSNGGFLQLNYGENMECLLEGLVAMFEHIGGVPTEIWFDNTRTIVTQIIKGGGRNVTERFQRFCEHYRIKPVFMNPESGWEKGNVENKVGYLRRNELVPVPHIDSLAEENKYLLRRCEIDMQREHYDNKNDRFISELFQEDKARLLPLPSVPFDTALYTTATTDKYGKFTLDGGKHRYSASPAFCEACVNLKITSSDVIVMDKDMHEVVRHKRLYREERERMDWLPYLTYIARKPRSLRNSGIYDMMPRTMQLYMDSCESRERGRVLKVLAELTERTGFTSAVNTVDEAVRLNATDPDSLQNLYRRTYADVPLLLPLENDSSIPHQKVIPFRNDLMMLDAALSKGGVSNG
;
A
#
# COMPACT_ATOMS: atom_id res chain seq x y z
N MET A 1 4.04 -13.06 55.92
CA MET A 1 4.63 -14.24 55.27
C MET A 1 3.57 -15.33 55.33
N SER A 2 3.28 -15.99 54.24
CA SER A 2 2.39 -17.19 54.23
C SER A 2 3.16 -18.39 54.79
N THR A 3 2.52 -19.16 55.72
CA THR A 3 3.06 -20.37 56.26
C THR A 3 3.16 -21.43 55.17
N THR A 4 4.32 -22.05 54.99
CA THR A 4 4.53 -23.11 53.96
C THR A 4 3.87 -24.44 54.37
N MET A 5 3.59 -25.32 53.41
CA MET A 5 3.00 -26.63 53.71
C MET A 5 3.91 -27.49 54.62
N ASP A 6 5.25 -27.38 54.49
CA ASP A 6 6.19 -28.03 55.38
C ASP A 6 6.11 -27.54 56.81
N GLN A 7 5.93 -26.25 57.03
CA GLN A 7 5.70 -25.66 58.33
C GLN A 7 4.36 -26.11 58.92
N ILE A 8 3.31 -26.20 58.12
CA ILE A 8 2.00 -26.70 58.54
C ILE A 8 2.09 -28.18 58.93
N HIS A 9 2.78 -29.00 58.17
CA HIS A 9 3.01 -30.38 58.46
C HIS A 9 3.74 -30.55 59.81
N HIS A 10 4.81 -29.78 60.00
CA HIS A 10 5.60 -29.81 61.24
C HIS A 10 4.76 -29.40 62.48
N ILE A 11 3.92 -28.35 62.37
CA ILE A 11 2.99 -27.95 63.44
C ILE A 11 2.04 -29.12 63.82
N ARG A 12 1.50 -29.80 62.81
CA ARG A 12 0.56 -30.92 63.05
C ARG A 12 1.27 -32.16 63.59
N GLU A 13 2.50 -32.46 63.19
CA GLU A 13 3.32 -33.51 63.75
C GLU A 13 3.60 -33.26 65.22
N LEU A 14 4.02 -32.05 65.62
CA LEU A 14 4.27 -31.67 66.99
C LEU A 14 3.01 -31.79 67.88
N PHE A 15 1.84 -31.50 67.33
CA PHE A 15 0.56 -31.55 68.05
C PHE A 15 0.03 -32.99 68.16
N TYR A 16 -0.11 -33.70 67.03
CA TYR A 16 -0.78 -35.01 66.99
C TYR A 16 0.12 -36.21 67.29
N GLN A 17 1.44 -36.09 67.13
CA GLN A 17 2.37 -37.20 67.33
C GLN A 17 3.25 -37.01 68.56
N GLN A 18 3.56 -35.76 68.95
CA GLN A 18 4.39 -35.45 70.10
C GLN A 18 3.64 -34.87 71.29
N ASP A 19 2.30 -34.83 71.24
CA ASP A 19 1.38 -34.34 72.31
C ASP A 19 1.75 -32.94 72.86
N LYS A 20 2.36 -32.06 72.07
CA LYS A 20 2.71 -30.70 72.49
C LYS A 20 1.50 -29.80 72.42
N ASN A 21 1.34 -28.92 73.41
CA ASN A 21 0.29 -27.92 73.38
C ASN A 21 0.60 -26.72 72.48
N ILE A 22 -0.42 -25.99 72.04
CA ILE A 22 -0.34 -24.85 71.12
C ILE A 22 0.71 -23.81 71.57
N SER A 23 0.89 -23.60 72.88
CA SER A 23 1.86 -22.64 73.43
C SER A 23 3.31 -23.09 73.24
N GLN A 24 3.57 -24.39 73.44
CA GLN A 24 4.89 -25.01 73.24
C GLN A 24 5.26 -24.98 71.75
N ILE A 25 4.33 -25.34 70.87
CA ILE A 25 4.53 -25.32 69.42
C ILE A 25 4.77 -23.91 68.93
N ALA A 26 4.07 -22.91 69.40
CA ALA A 26 4.26 -21.50 69.04
C ALA A 26 5.66 -21.00 69.48
N SER A 27 6.12 -21.40 70.67
CA SER A 27 7.45 -21.06 71.17
C SER A 27 8.59 -21.75 70.35
N GLU A 28 8.36 -23.00 69.95
CA GLU A 28 9.35 -23.79 69.21
C GLU A 28 9.47 -23.41 67.73
N THR A 29 8.34 -23.12 67.10
CA THR A 29 8.28 -22.74 65.67
C THR A 29 8.44 -21.23 65.43
N GLY A 30 8.39 -20.39 66.46
CA GLY A 30 8.41 -18.94 66.34
C GLY A 30 7.15 -18.34 65.73
N LEU A 31 6.09 -19.12 65.55
CA LEU A 31 4.85 -18.69 64.95
C LEU A 31 3.84 -18.20 65.99
N ASN A 32 2.94 -17.31 65.57
CA ASN A 32 1.91 -16.82 66.46
C ASN A 32 0.96 -17.96 66.89
N ARG A 33 0.55 -17.98 68.18
CA ARG A 33 -0.39 -18.99 68.73
C ARG A 33 -1.66 -19.13 67.92
N LYS A 34 -2.24 -18.00 67.40
CA LYS A 34 -3.42 -18.03 66.53
C LYS A 34 -3.15 -18.76 65.20
N THR A 35 -1.95 -18.63 64.66
CA THR A 35 -1.53 -19.35 63.44
C THR A 35 -1.39 -20.84 63.69
N VAL A 36 -0.79 -21.20 64.82
CA VAL A 36 -0.66 -22.61 65.19
C VAL A 36 -2.04 -23.24 65.43
N SER A 37 -2.90 -22.62 66.22
CA SER A 37 -4.30 -23.09 66.46
C SER A 37 -5.06 -23.25 65.12
N LYS A 38 -4.99 -22.25 64.26
CA LYS A 38 -5.66 -22.31 62.93
C LYS A 38 -5.26 -23.59 62.13
N TYR A 39 -3.99 -23.92 62.09
CA TYR A 39 -3.52 -25.08 61.31
C TYR A 39 -3.64 -26.43 62.05
N VAL A 40 -3.74 -26.43 63.34
CA VAL A 40 -4.09 -27.62 64.12
C VAL A 40 -5.59 -27.97 63.90
N ASP A 41 -6.45 -26.97 63.95
CA ASP A 41 -7.91 -27.15 63.85
C ASP A 41 -8.38 -27.28 62.39
N MET A 42 -7.51 -27.02 61.40
CA MET A 42 -7.86 -27.06 60.00
C MET A 42 -8.03 -28.51 59.51
N GLU A 43 -9.24 -28.88 59.14
CA GLU A 43 -9.57 -30.21 58.61
C GLU A 43 -9.52 -30.33 57.11
N ASP A 44 -9.79 -29.23 56.39
CA ASP A 44 -9.84 -29.20 54.93
C ASP A 44 -8.63 -28.48 54.33
N PHE A 45 -7.82 -29.25 53.61
CA PHE A 45 -6.65 -28.81 52.85
C PHE A 45 -6.88 -28.83 51.34
N ASN A 46 -8.09 -29.02 50.88
CA ASN A 46 -8.39 -28.90 49.48
C ASN A 46 -8.12 -27.47 49.00
N ASN A 47 -7.63 -27.35 47.76
CA ASN A 47 -7.52 -26.02 47.17
C ASN A 47 -8.91 -25.37 47.08
N PRO A 48 -9.12 -24.17 47.64
CA PRO A 48 -10.39 -23.51 47.48
C PRO A 48 -10.65 -23.32 45.98
N PRO A 49 -11.92 -23.44 45.53
CA PRO A 49 -12.23 -23.13 44.14
C PRO A 49 -11.71 -21.72 43.83
N PRO A 50 -11.21 -21.49 42.60
CA PRO A 50 -10.72 -20.16 42.21
C PRO A 50 -11.84 -19.14 42.53
N THR A 51 -11.52 -18.18 43.37
CA THR A 51 -12.46 -17.09 43.70
C THR A 51 -12.87 -16.46 42.37
N PRO A 52 -14.19 -16.31 42.06
CA PRO A 52 -14.59 -15.57 40.89
C PRO A 52 -13.92 -14.21 40.96
N VAL A 53 -13.17 -13.85 39.92
CA VAL A 53 -12.64 -12.48 39.81
C VAL A 53 -13.88 -11.60 39.69
N LEU A 54 -14.25 -10.97 40.81
CA LEU A 54 -15.19 -9.85 40.76
C LEU A 54 -14.52 -8.84 39.81
N GLU A 55 -15.18 -8.51 38.71
CA GLU A 55 -14.76 -7.41 37.85
C GLU A 55 -14.86 -6.15 38.71
N ASP A 56 -13.77 -5.77 39.36
CA ASP A 56 -13.63 -4.46 39.93
C ASP A 56 -13.81 -3.45 38.80
N GLU A 57 -14.88 -2.69 38.81
CA GLU A 57 -15.15 -1.55 37.93
C GLU A 57 -14.15 -0.40 38.21
N HIS A 58 -12.86 -0.68 38.14
CA HIS A 58 -11.87 0.37 38.14
C HIS A 58 -11.78 0.99 36.76
N GLU A 59 -12.13 2.26 36.65
CA GLU A 59 -11.95 3.04 35.44
C GLU A 59 -10.52 2.90 34.93
N SER A 60 -10.39 2.24 33.81
CA SER A 60 -9.10 2.05 33.15
C SER A 60 -8.70 3.32 32.37
N LYS A 61 -7.44 3.72 32.45
CA LYS A 61 -6.90 4.82 31.60
C LYS A 61 -7.18 4.62 30.10
N LEU A 62 -7.54 3.40 29.69
CA LEU A 62 -7.87 3.05 28.31
C LEU A 62 -9.35 3.31 27.98
N ASP A 63 -10.23 3.45 28.98
CA ASP A 63 -11.67 3.54 28.76
C ASP A 63 -12.11 4.63 27.79
N PRO A 64 -11.54 5.85 27.83
CA PRO A 64 -11.87 6.88 26.84
C PRO A 64 -11.55 6.50 25.40
N PHE A 65 -10.60 5.57 25.18
CA PHE A 65 -10.11 5.15 23.86
C PHE A 65 -10.73 3.83 23.38
N LYS A 66 -11.41 3.08 24.27
CA LYS A 66 -12.08 1.81 23.92
C LYS A 66 -13.09 1.94 22.77
N PRO A 67 -13.93 2.98 22.69
CA PRO A 67 -14.87 3.16 21.58
C PRO A 67 -14.15 3.23 20.23
N LEU A 68 -13.07 3.99 20.15
CA LEU A 68 -12.26 4.15 18.93
C LEU A 68 -11.57 2.83 18.52
N ILE A 69 -11.03 2.08 19.49
CA ILE A 69 -10.47 0.75 19.26
C ILE A 69 -11.53 -0.20 18.73
N ASN A 70 -12.73 -0.17 19.32
CA ASN A 70 -13.83 -1.04 18.91
C ASN A 70 -14.31 -0.73 17.50
N GLU A 71 -14.39 0.55 17.12
CA GLU A 71 -14.70 0.97 15.76
C GLU A 71 -13.70 0.39 14.75
N TRP A 72 -12.40 0.51 15.01
CA TRP A 72 -11.36 -0.04 14.14
C TRP A 72 -11.42 -1.57 14.04
N LEU A 73 -11.66 -2.27 15.16
CA LEU A 73 -11.81 -3.73 15.16
C LEU A 73 -13.11 -4.21 14.51
N GLN A 74 -14.15 -3.38 14.51
CA GLN A 74 -15.39 -3.65 13.76
C GLN A 74 -15.16 -3.47 12.24
N ALA A 75 -14.47 -2.40 11.85
CA ALA A 75 -14.07 -2.20 10.45
C ALA A 75 -13.18 -3.36 9.94
N ASP A 76 -12.34 -3.94 10.80
CA ASP A 76 -11.54 -5.12 10.50
C ASP A 76 -12.37 -6.35 10.06
N LYS A 77 -13.66 -6.45 10.43
CA LYS A 77 -14.52 -7.56 9.97
C LYS A 77 -14.75 -7.52 8.47
N LEU A 78 -14.86 -6.31 7.92
CA LEU A 78 -15.06 -6.08 6.48
C LEU A 78 -13.73 -6.08 5.71
N ALA A 79 -12.61 -5.84 6.40
CA ALA A 79 -11.29 -5.80 5.80
C ALA A 79 -10.75 -7.21 5.52
N PRO A 80 -9.95 -7.39 4.44
CA PRO A 80 -9.26 -8.64 4.16
C PRO A 80 -8.45 -9.11 5.38
N ARG A 81 -8.50 -10.41 5.69
CA ARG A 81 -7.88 -10.97 6.90
C ARG A 81 -6.42 -10.53 7.11
N LYS A 82 -5.69 -10.36 6.01
CA LYS A 82 -4.28 -10.01 6.00
C LYS A 82 -4.03 -8.49 6.22
N GLN A 83 -5.06 -7.64 6.15
CA GLN A 83 -4.99 -6.19 6.36
C GLN A 83 -5.72 -5.72 7.63
N ARG A 84 -5.98 -6.61 8.58
CA ARG A 84 -6.60 -6.29 9.88
C ARG A 84 -5.59 -5.74 10.87
N HIS A 85 -6.03 -4.82 11.73
CA HIS A 85 -5.18 -4.21 12.76
C HIS A 85 -4.52 -5.25 13.68
N THR A 86 -3.24 -5.04 13.98
CA THR A 86 -2.57 -5.70 15.13
C THR A 86 -2.67 -4.80 16.36
N ALA A 87 -2.46 -5.36 17.55
CA ALA A 87 -2.39 -4.56 18.78
C ALA A 87 -1.32 -3.46 18.69
N LYS A 88 -0.18 -3.76 18.03
CA LYS A 88 0.92 -2.79 17.82
C LYS A 88 0.48 -1.65 16.89
N ARG A 89 -0.27 -1.95 15.82
CA ARG A 89 -0.79 -0.92 14.91
C ARG A 89 -1.83 -0.04 15.60
N ILE A 90 -2.77 -0.64 16.37
CA ILE A 90 -3.75 0.11 17.17
C ILE A 90 -3.03 1.06 18.14
N PHE A 91 -2.02 0.57 18.84
CA PHE A 91 -1.26 1.38 19.78
C PHE A 91 -0.55 2.58 19.09
N ARG A 92 0.05 2.36 17.92
CA ARG A 92 0.65 3.44 17.13
C ARG A 92 -0.39 4.46 16.66
N ARG A 93 -1.51 3.98 16.11
CA ARG A 93 -2.62 4.84 15.69
C ARG A 93 -3.18 5.69 16.84
N LEU A 94 -3.33 5.11 18.02
CA LEU A 94 -3.76 5.86 19.20
C LEU A 94 -2.77 6.96 19.58
N LYS A 95 -1.47 6.73 19.42
CA LYS A 95 -0.44 7.77 19.64
C LYS A 95 -0.51 8.88 18.60
N ASP A 96 -0.79 8.52 17.36
CA ASP A 96 -0.77 9.46 16.23
C ASP A 96 -2.09 10.24 16.11
N GLU A 97 -3.23 9.59 16.38
CA GLU A 97 -4.57 10.09 16.07
C GLU A 97 -5.38 10.53 17.32
N ALA A 98 -5.05 10.03 18.51
CA ALA A 98 -5.85 10.29 19.72
C ALA A 98 -5.18 11.33 20.64
N ALA A 99 -5.77 12.51 20.75
CA ALA A 99 -5.28 13.55 21.66
C ALA A 99 -5.32 13.07 23.12
N GLY A 100 -4.23 13.27 23.86
CA GLY A 100 -4.13 12.91 25.27
C GLY A 100 -3.89 11.42 25.56
N PHE A 101 -3.61 10.60 24.55
CA PHE A 101 -3.32 9.18 24.74
C PHE A 101 -1.98 8.98 25.50
N ASN A 102 -2.06 8.37 26.69
CA ASN A 102 -0.90 8.08 27.55
C ASN A 102 -1.05 6.70 28.24
N CYS A 103 -1.41 5.66 27.48
CA CYS A 103 -1.49 4.30 27.99
C CYS A 103 -0.28 3.47 27.58
N SER A 104 0.05 2.43 28.37
CA SER A 104 1.11 1.49 28.00
C SER A 104 0.64 0.55 26.87
N TYR A 105 1.60 0.10 26.06
CA TYR A 105 1.33 -0.92 25.03
C TYR A 105 0.70 -2.19 25.61
N ARG A 106 1.15 -2.62 26.81
CA ARG A 106 0.65 -3.82 27.48
C ARG A 106 -0.86 -3.75 27.73
N LEU A 107 -1.36 -2.58 28.17
CA LEU A 107 -2.78 -2.37 28.43
C LEU A 107 -3.62 -2.43 27.15
N VAL A 108 -3.15 -1.76 26.08
CA VAL A 108 -3.81 -1.83 24.77
C VAL A 108 -3.78 -3.24 24.20
N ALA A 109 -2.64 -3.94 24.29
CA ALA A 109 -2.50 -5.29 23.78
C ALA A 109 -3.40 -6.30 24.50
N LEU A 110 -3.57 -6.16 25.81
CA LEU A 110 -4.49 -6.98 26.59
C LEU A 110 -5.93 -6.80 26.09
N TYR A 111 -6.41 -5.58 26.07
CA TYR A 111 -7.77 -5.25 25.62
C TYR A 111 -8.03 -5.71 24.18
N VAL A 112 -7.11 -5.44 23.26
CA VAL A 112 -7.22 -5.87 21.85
C VAL A 112 -7.23 -7.39 21.74
N ARG A 113 -6.47 -8.12 22.59
CA ARG A 113 -6.47 -9.59 22.61
C ARG A 113 -7.82 -10.14 23.04
N GLU A 114 -8.40 -9.59 24.10
CA GLU A 114 -9.72 -9.96 24.63
C GLU A 114 -10.81 -9.66 23.60
N LYS A 115 -10.83 -8.45 23.07
CA LYS A 115 -11.82 -8.04 22.07
C LYS A 115 -11.71 -8.84 20.76
N LYS A 116 -10.50 -9.20 20.32
CA LYS A 116 -10.31 -10.11 19.17
C LYS A 116 -10.71 -11.56 19.46
N ALA A 117 -10.63 -12.02 20.69
CA ALA A 117 -11.14 -13.34 21.07
C ALA A 117 -12.67 -13.37 21.00
N GLU A 118 -13.35 -12.33 21.47
CA GLU A 118 -14.80 -12.16 21.30
C GLU A 118 -15.22 -12.12 19.82
N LEU A 119 -14.38 -11.57 18.98
CA LEU A 119 -14.64 -11.42 17.53
C LEU A 119 -14.16 -12.62 16.68
N HIS A 120 -13.64 -13.72 17.28
CA HIS A 120 -13.19 -15.00 16.66
C HIS A 120 -12.05 -14.92 15.64
N LEU A 121 -10.95 -14.22 15.92
CA LEU A 121 -9.95 -13.81 14.91
C LEU A 121 -8.53 -14.46 14.96
N LYS A 122 -8.24 -15.62 15.64
CA LYS A 122 -6.86 -16.17 15.82
C LYS A 122 -6.59 -17.63 15.38
N LYS A 123 -5.31 -17.94 14.97
CA LYS A 123 -4.64 -19.29 14.90
C LYS A 123 -3.09 -19.18 14.84
N SER A 124 -2.31 -20.20 15.30
CA SER A 124 -0.83 -20.29 15.28
C SER A 124 -0.27 -21.73 15.13
N HIS A 125 0.96 -21.89 14.57
CA HIS A 125 1.77 -23.14 14.48
C HIS A 125 3.28 -22.82 14.44
N GLY A 126 4.19 -23.77 14.78
CA GLY A 126 5.64 -23.59 14.97
C GLY A 126 6.54 -24.12 13.83
N TYR A 127 7.85 -23.69 13.78
CA TYR A 127 8.86 -24.02 12.76
C TYR A 127 10.31 -23.90 13.32
N LEU A 128 11.32 -24.39 12.55
CA LEU A 128 12.75 -24.26 12.84
C LEU A 128 13.34 -23.08 12.05
N PRO A 129 14.05 -22.11 12.68
CA PRO A 129 14.63 -20.96 11.98
C PRO A 129 15.93 -21.34 11.24
N LEU A 130 16.17 -20.68 10.10
CA LEU A 130 17.45 -20.68 9.39
C LEU A 130 18.34 -19.54 9.92
N GLU A 131 19.65 -19.76 9.96
CA GLU A 131 20.62 -18.71 10.21
C GLU A 131 20.92 -17.96 8.92
N HIS A 132 20.88 -16.64 8.97
CA HIS A 132 21.21 -15.74 7.87
C HIS A 132 22.38 -14.83 8.25
N HIS A 133 23.24 -14.54 7.27
CA HIS A 133 24.40 -13.68 7.44
C HIS A 133 24.08 -12.23 7.10
N PRO A 134 24.84 -11.26 7.68
CA PRO A 134 24.67 -9.86 7.30
C PRO A 134 24.86 -9.62 5.80
N GLY A 135 23.96 -8.81 5.20
CA GLY A 135 23.98 -8.47 3.78
C GLY A 135 23.18 -9.44 2.88
N GLU A 136 22.61 -10.51 3.45
CA GLU A 136 21.63 -11.37 2.76
C GLU A 136 20.24 -10.77 2.86
N ALA A 137 19.46 -10.88 1.79
CA ALA A 137 18.09 -10.39 1.75
C ALA A 137 17.13 -11.46 1.22
N GLN A 138 15.84 -11.27 1.47
CA GLN A 138 14.75 -12.07 0.92
C GLN A 138 13.73 -11.15 0.27
N ALA A 139 13.29 -11.47 -0.94
CA ALA A 139 12.30 -10.72 -1.68
C ALA A 139 11.03 -11.55 -1.92
N ASP A 140 9.88 -10.97 -1.59
CA ASP A 140 8.58 -11.63 -1.81
C ASP A 140 7.47 -10.62 -2.07
N PHE A 141 6.44 -11.06 -2.80
CA PHE A 141 5.24 -10.27 -3.05
C PHE A 141 4.11 -10.63 -2.08
N GLY A 142 3.42 -9.59 -1.63
CA GLY A 142 2.18 -9.73 -0.89
C GLY A 142 1.00 -9.07 -1.60
N TYR A 143 -0.20 -9.22 -1.01
CA TYR A 143 -1.43 -8.59 -1.48
C TYR A 143 -1.88 -7.50 -0.52
N ALA A 144 -2.28 -6.34 -1.06
CA ALA A 144 -2.89 -5.26 -0.32
C ALA A 144 -3.86 -4.48 -1.22
N ASP A 145 -4.89 -3.94 -0.60
CA ASP A 145 -5.79 -3.00 -1.27
C ASP A 145 -5.28 -1.57 -1.06
N PHE A 146 -5.48 -0.71 -2.04
CA PHE A 146 -5.30 0.73 -1.90
C PHE A 146 -6.23 1.49 -2.85
N TYR A 147 -6.49 2.76 -2.53
CA TYR A 147 -7.19 3.69 -3.40
C TYR A 147 -6.18 4.66 -4.01
N GLU A 148 -6.23 4.87 -5.31
CA GLU A 148 -5.48 5.93 -6.01
C GLU A 148 -6.47 6.82 -6.75
N ASN A 149 -6.49 8.11 -6.42
CA ASN A 149 -7.45 9.08 -6.98
C ASN A 149 -8.91 8.60 -6.89
N GLY A 150 -9.29 7.99 -5.77
CA GLY A 150 -10.63 7.44 -5.52
C GLY A 150 -10.94 6.10 -6.20
N LYS A 151 -10.05 5.57 -7.04
CA LYS A 151 -10.19 4.24 -7.66
C LYS A 151 -9.59 3.17 -6.76
N LEU A 152 -10.39 2.14 -6.42
CA LEU A 152 -9.92 0.99 -5.65
C LEU A 152 -9.10 0.04 -6.53
N TYR A 153 -7.89 -0.27 -6.08
CA TYR A 153 -7.07 -1.37 -6.57
C TYR A 153 -7.17 -2.54 -5.57
N HIS A 154 -8.12 -3.42 -5.83
CA HIS A 154 -8.38 -4.59 -4.97
C HIS A 154 -7.32 -5.66 -5.19
N GLU A 155 -6.81 -6.30 -4.10
CA GLU A 155 -5.73 -7.31 -4.14
C GLU A 155 -4.52 -6.89 -4.98
N ALA A 156 -4.19 -5.62 -5.05
CA ALA A 156 -2.96 -5.14 -5.67
C ALA A 156 -1.74 -5.80 -5.01
N LYS A 157 -0.59 -5.62 -5.56
CA LYS A 157 0.64 -6.24 -5.06
C LYS A 157 1.49 -5.24 -4.27
N TYR A 158 2.29 -5.74 -3.38
CA TYR A 158 3.43 -5.02 -2.82
C TYR A 158 4.63 -5.94 -2.75
N LEU A 159 5.80 -5.39 -3.03
CA LEU A 159 7.09 -6.07 -2.93
C LEU A 159 7.72 -5.74 -1.58
N VAL A 160 8.25 -6.75 -0.93
CA VAL A 160 9.04 -6.60 0.30
C VAL A 160 10.45 -7.11 0.03
N LEU A 161 11.44 -6.32 0.42
CA LEU A 161 12.83 -6.73 0.57
C LEU A 161 13.14 -6.76 2.06
N SER A 162 13.37 -7.93 2.62
CA SER A 162 13.67 -8.11 4.05
C SER A 162 15.10 -8.58 4.26
N PHE A 163 15.70 -8.14 5.36
CA PHE A 163 17.03 -8.53 5.81
C PHE A 163 16.85 -9.43 7.04
N PRO A 164 16.95 -10.75 6.88
CA PRO A 164 16.65 -11.68 7.98
C PRO A 164 17.60 -11.53 9.16
N TYR A 165 18.86 -11.13 8.93
CA TYR A 165 19.85 -10.94 9.99
C TYR A 165 19.44 -9.85 10.98
N SER A 166 19.14 -8.65 10.48
CA SER A 166 18.72 -7.51 11.30
C SER A 166 17.23 -7.47 11.59
N ASN A 167 16.43 -8.27 10.87
CA ASN A 167 14.99 -8.09 10.80
C ASN A 167 14.56 -6.71 10.25
N GLY A 168 15.43 -6.05 9.49
CA GLY A 168 15.10 -4.88 8.68
C GLY A 168 14.20 -5.25 7.50
N GLY A 169 13.61 -4.28 6.83
CA GLY A 169 12.85 -4.54 5.62
C GLY A 169 12.19 -3.31 5.05
N PHE A 170 12.02 -3.33 3.74
CA PHE A 170 11.44 -2.27 2.94
C PHE A 170 10.25 -2.79 2.14
N LEU A 171 9.31 -1.90 1.85
CA LEU A 171 8.07 -2.23 1.17
C LEU A 171 7.78 -1.20 0.09
N GLN A 172 7.30 -1.68 -1.07
CA GLN A 172 6.74 -0.85 -2.15
C GLN A 172 5.44 -1.43 -2.68
N LEU A 173 4.44 -0.56 -2.87
CA LEU A 173 3.18 -0.89 -3.54
C LEU A 173 3.39 -1.01 -5.06
N ASN A 174 2.63 -1.91 -5.69
CA ASN A 174 2.65 -2.18 -7.11
C ASN A 174 1.23 -2.49 -7.62
N TYR A 175 0.95 -2.17 -8.87
CA TYR A 175 -0.32 -2.54 -9.49
C TYR A 175 -0.45 -4.05 -9.76
N GLY A 176 0.68 -4.74 -9.94
CA GLY A 176 0.72 -6.16 -10.27
C GLY A 176 2.01 -6.86 -9.85
N GLU A 177 2.11 -8.14 -10.24
CA GLU A 177 3.29 -8.99 -10.02
C GLU A 177 3.83 -9.42 -11.38
N ASN A 178 4.68 -8.60 -11.96
CA ASN A 178 5.40 -8.88 -13.20
C ASN A 178 6.88 -8.49 -13.06
N MET A 179 7.66 -8.77 -14.08
CA MET A 179 9.11 -8.52 -14.06
C MET A 179 9.40 -7.02 -13.86
N GLU A 180 8.66 -6.14 -14.51
CA GLU A 180 8.84 -4.69 -14.39
C GLU A 180 8.61 -4.23 -12.94
N CYS A 181 7.51 -4.66 -12.31
CA CYS A 181 7.23 -4.35 -10.90
C CYS A 181 8.32 -4.86 -9.95
N LEU A 182 8.85 -6.06 -10.22
CA LEU A 182 9.93 -6.64 -9.42
C LEU A 182 11.21 -5.82 -9.56
N LEU A 183 11.66 -5.60 -10.79
CA LEU A 183 12.95 -4.94 -11.04
C LEU A 183 12.93 -3.49 -10.61
N GLU A 184 11.86 -2.73 -10.94
CA GLU A 184 11.71 -1.34 -10.52
C GLU A 184 11.66 -1.21 -8.99
N GLY A 185 10.91 -2.10 -8.33
CA GLY A 185 10.82 -2.11 -6.87
C GLY A 185 12.17 -2.40 -6.20
N LEU A 186 12.92 -3.38 -6.72
CA LEU A 186 14.28 -3.69 -6.20
C LEU A 186 15.25 -2.54 -6.43
N VAL A 187 15.27 -1.94 -7.63
CA VAL A 187 16.14 -0.78 -7.93
C VAL A 187 15.85 0.37 -6.98
N ALA A 188 14.58 0.74 -6.81
CA ALA A 188 14.19 1.83 -5.92
C ALA A 188 14.58 1.57 -4.45
N MET A 189 14.48 0.30 -4.00
CA MET A 189 14.94 -0.07 -2.66
C MET A 189 16.46 -0.02 -2.56
N PHE A 190 17.21 -0.50 -3.55
CA PHE A 190 18.69 -0.45 -3.54
C PHE A 190 19.20 1.00 -3.52
N GLU A 191 18.61 1.87 -4.33
CA GLU A 191 18.93 3.30 -4.36
C GLU A 191 18.62 3.97 -3.00
N HIS A 192 17.47 3.66 -2.40
CA HIS A 192 17.10 4.19 -1.08
C HIS A 192 18.04 3.72 0.03
N ILE A 193 18.42 2.44 0.03
CA ILE A 193 19.33 1.84 1.02
C ILE A 193 20.78 2.35 0.82
N GLY A 194 21.13 2.68 -0.43
CA GLY A 194 22.49 3.07 -0.83
C GLY A 194 23.43 1.87 -1.08
N GLY A 195 22.88 0.69 -1.39
CA GLY A 195 23.67 -0.51 -1.65
C GLY A 195 22.82 -1.71 -2.08
N VAL A 196 23.48 -2.77 -2.51
CA VAL A 196 22.86 -3.97 -3.09
C VAL A 196 23.18 -5.18 -2.23
N PRO A 197 22.19 -6.01 -1.82
CA PRO A 197 22.45 -7.27 -1.12
C PRO A 197 23.33 -8.21 -1.97
N THR A 198 24.25 -8.91 -1.31
CA THR A 198 25.15 -9.87 -1.98
C THR A 198 24.41 -11.11 -2.46
N GLU A 199 23.39 -11.49 -1.71
CA GLU A 199 22.53 -12.64 -1.99
C GLU A 199 21.08 -12.28 -1.72
N ILE A 200 20.18 -12.63 -2.66
CA ILE A 200 18.74 -12.41 -2.49
C ILE A 200 18.00 -13.73 -2.72
N TRP A 201 17.21 -14.09 -1.73
CA TRP A 201 16.36 -15.27 -1.75
C TRP A 201 14.99 -14.93 -2.33
N PHE A 202 14.60 -15.64 -3.39
CA PHE A 202 13.33 -15.46 -4.09
C PHE A 202 12.45 -16.69 -3.94
N ASP A 203 11.13 -16.45 -3.93
CA ASP A 203 10.20 -17.55 -4.17
C ASP A 203 10.23 -17.99 -5.65
N ASN A 204 9.76 -19.21 -5.92
CA ASN A 204 9.65 -19.76 -7.28
C ASN A 204 8.48 -19.12 -8.05
N THR A 205 8.46 -17.79 -8.18
CA THR A 205 7.42 -17.10 -8.96
C THR A 205 7.64 -17.32 -10.45
N ARG A 206 6.54 -17.47 -11.20
CA ARG A 206 6.56 -17.61 -12.66
C ARG A 206 7.18 -16.38 -13.36
N THR A 207 7.23 -15.27 -12.66
CA THR A 207 7.86 -14.03 -13.13
C THR A 207 9.36 -14.19 -13.35
N ILE A 208 10.04 -14.94 -12.47
CA ILE A 208 11.50 -15.13 -12.49
C ILE A 208 11.88 -16.46 -13.12
N VAL A 209 11.19 -17.54 -12.75
CA VAL A 209 11.53 -18.91 -13.12
C VAL A 209 10.65 -19.38 -14.26
N THR A 210 11.27 -19.70 -15.40
CA THR A 210 10.56 -20.24 -16.57
C THR A 210 10.31 -21.74 -16.43
N GLN A 211 11.23 -22.48 -15.80
CA GLN A 211 11.14 -23.92 -15.62
C GLN A 211 11.95 -24.40 -14.41
N ILE A 212 11.37 -25.30 -13.62
CA ILE A 212 12.07 -26.03 -12.56
C ILE A 212 12.54 -27.36 -13.13
N ILE A 213 13.85 -27.61 -13.07
CA ILE A 213 14.49 -28.83 -13.60
C ILE A 213 14.54 -29.89 -12.50
N LYS A 214 14.32 -31.17 -12.84
CA LYS A 214 14.49 -32.30 -11.90
C LYS A 214 15.94 -32.29 -11.38
N GLY A 215 16.11 -32.21 -10.07
CA GLY A 215 17.42 -32.12 -9.41
C GLY A 215 17.76 -30.74 -8.84
N GLY A 216 16.82 -29.79 -8.83
CA GLY A 216 16.95 -28.49 -8.16
C GLY A 216 17.44 -27.33 -9.05
N GLY A 217 17.84 -27.60 -10.29
CA GLY A 217 18.18 -26.55 -11.26
C GLY A 217 16.94 -25.76 -11.70
N ARG A 218 17.14 -24.49 -12.06
CA ARG A 218 16.06 -23.61 -12.54
C ARG A 218 16.51 -22.85 -13.78
N ASN A 219 15.63 -22.77 -14.78
CA ASN A 219 15.81 -21.85 -15.89
C ASN A 219 15.18 -20.52 -15.53
N VAL A 220 16.00 -19.48 -15.47
CA VAL A 220 15.60 -18.11 -15.17
C VAL A 220 15.45 -17.32 -16.47
N THR A 221 14.63 -16.29 -16.47
CA THR A 221 14.51 -15.42 -17.65
C THR A 221 15.84 -14.69 -17.89
N GLU A 222 16.24 -14.53 -19.16
CA GLU A 222 17.48 -13.83 -19.54
C GLU A 222 17.53 -12.41 -18.97
N ARG A 223 16.39 -11.72 -18.95
CA ARG A 223 16.28 -10.36 -18.42
C ARG A 223 16.58 -10.30 -16.91
N PHE A 224 16.10 -11.27 -16.13
CA PHE A 224 16.42 -11.36 -14.72
C PHE A 224 17.90 -11.72 -14.50
N GLN A 225 18.47 -12.59 -15.33
CA GLN A 225 19.91 -12.88 -15.27
C GLN A 225 20.75 -11.64 -15.52
N ARG A 226 20.43 -10.86 -16.58
CA ARG A 226 21.10 -9.57 -16.85
C ARG A 226 21.02 -8.60 -15.68
N PHE A 227 19.87 -8.54 -15.00
CA PHE A 227 19.70 -7.73 -13.80
C PHE A 227 20.62 -8.21 -12.66
N CYS A 228 20.66 -9.51 -12.39
CA CYS A 228 21.52 -10.07 -11.37
C CYS A 228 23.00 -9.81 -11.65
N GLU A 229 23.45 -9.99 -12.90
CA GLU A 229 24.82 -9.69 -13.30
C GLU A 229 25.16 -8.20 -13.17
N HIS A 230 24.24 -7.32 -13.57
CA HIS A 230 24.42 -5.87 -13.48
C HIS A 230 24.64 -5.40 -12.04
N TYR A 231 23.86 -5.92 -11.10
CA TYR A 231 23.98 -5.61 -9.68
C TYR A 231 24.89 -6.56 -8.91
N ARG A 232 25.44 -7.59 -9.54
CA ARG A 232 26.30 -8.64 -8.94
C ARG A 232 25.61 -9.42 -7.84
N ILE A 233 24.31 -9.63 -7.97
CA ILE A 233 23.48 -10.35 -7.00
C ILE A 233 23.59 -11.83 -7.26
N LYS A 234 23.79 -12.63 -6.20
CA LYS A 234 23.62 -14.08 -6.24
C LYS A 234 22.13 -14.41 -5.93
N PRO A 235 21.33 -14.79 -6.95
CA PRO A 235 19.95 -15.19 -6.71
C PRO A 235 19.89 -16.61 -6.11
N VAL A 236 19.14 -16.78 -5.03
CA VAL A 236 18.84 -18.07 -4.40
C VAL A 236 17.33 -18.31 -4.49
N PHE A 237 16.93 -19.51 -4.88
CA PHE A 237 15.52 -19.85 -5.01
C PHE A 237 15.13 -20.87 -3.93
N MET A 238 14.12 -20.53 -3.16
CA MET A 238 13.58 -21.39 -2.11
C MET A 238 13.03 -22.68 -2.69
N ASN A 239 13.14 -23.78 -1.95
CA ASN A 239 12.61 -25.06 -2.42
C ASN A 239 11.08 -25.06 -2.36
N PRO A 240 10.40 -25.66 -3.38
CA PRO A 240 8.97 -25.94 -3.29
C PRO A 240 8.69 -26.76 -2.02
N GLU A 241 7.63 -26.40 -1.29
CA GLU A 241 7.19 -27.09 -0.05
C GLU A 241 8.07 -26.88 1.20
N SER A 242 9.14 -26.10 1.15
CA SER A 242 9.98 -25.78 2.31
C SER A 242 9.46 -24.54 3.03
N GLY A 243 8.29 -24.61 3.66
CA GLY A 243 7.68 -23.50 4.41
C GLY A 243 8.56 -22.93 5.53
N TRP A 244 9.55 -23.70 6.02
CA TRP A 244 10.55 -23.29 7.01
C TRP A 244 11.63 -22.37 6.42
N GLU A 245 11.94 -22.45 5.12
CA GLU A 245 12.83 -21.49 4.42
C GLU A 245 12.17 -20.12 4.25
N LYS A 246 10.83 -20.08 4.19
CA LYS A 246 10.03 -18.87 4.02
C LYS A 246 9.63 -18.15 5.31
N GLY A 247 9.77 -18.81 6.46
CA GLY A 247 9.15 -18.35 7.71
C GLY A 247 9.47 -16.89 8.07
N ASN A 248 10.68 -16.42 7.78
CA ASN A 248 11.08 -15.04 8.08
C ASN A 248 10.43 -14.05 7.12
N VAL A 249 10.53 -14.26 5.79
CA VAL A 249 9.98 -13.30 4.80
C VAL A 249 8.45 -13.25 4.84
N GLU A 250 7.76 -14.38 5.00
CA GLU A 250 6.30 -14.39 5.13
C GLU A 250 5.83 -13.60 6.37
N ASN A 251 6.54 -13.78 7.50
CA ASN A 251 6.26 -13.00 8.71
C ASN A 251 6.51 -11.51 8.48
N LYS A 252 7.61 -11.14 7.79
CA LYS A 252 7.96 -9.77 7.49
C LYS A 252 6.99 -9.12 6.50
N VAL A 253 6.62 -9.83 5.43
CA VAL A 253 5.58 -9.42 4.48
C VAL A 253 4.27 -9.14 5.21
N GLY A 254 3.82 -10.05 6.07
CA GLY A 254 2.65 -9.88 6.90
C GLY A 254 2.77 -8.75 7.93
N TYR A 255 3.95 -8.57 8.51
CA TYR A 255 4.23 -7.52 9.49
C TYR A 255 4.15 -6.12 8.84
N LEU A 256 4.90 -5.88 7.78
CA LEU A 256 4.93 -4.59 7.09
C LEU A 256 3.54 -4.20 6.57
N ARG A 257 2.80 -5.14 5.94
CA ARG A 257 1.43 -4.86 5.52
C ARG A 257 0.55 -4.37 6.67
N ARG A 258 0.60 -5.06 7.82
CA ARG A 258 -0.25 -4.70 8.97
C ARG A 258 0.14 -3.40 9.66
N ASN A 259 1.38 -2.97 9.54
CA ASN A 259 1.87 -1.76 10.20
C ASN A 259 1.91 -0.56 9.27
N GLU A 260 2.15 -0.77 7.97
CA GLU A 260 2.33 0.31 7.01
C GLU A 260 1.14 0.49 6.05
N LEU A 261 0.37 -0.60 5.78
CA LEU A 261 -0.78 -0.56 4.86
C LEU A 261 -2.14 -0.74 5.57
N VAL A 262 -2.23 -0.34 6.83
CA VAL A 262 -3.48 -0.34 7.62
C VAL A 262 -3.60 1.00 8.34
N PRO A 263 -4.71 1.73 8.15
CA PRO A 263 -5.88 1.42 7.30
C PRO A 263 -5.50 1.32 5.82
N VAL A 264 -6.47 0.89 4.97
CA VAL A 264 -6.27 0.84 3.52
C VAL A 264 -5.81 2.21 3.02
N PRO A 265 -4.66 2.33 2.34
CA PRO A 265 -4.13 3.61 1.90
C PRO A 265 -5.03 4.30 0.88
N HIS A 266 -5.17 5.61 1.00
CA HIS A 266 -5.76 6.51 0.01
C HIS A 266 -4.65 7.43 -0.47
N ILE A 267 -4.27 7.32 -1.73
CA ILE A 267 -3.11 7.98 -2.31
C ILE A 267 -3.48 8.75 -3.58
N ASP A 268 -2.71 9.78 -3.87
CA ASP A 268 -2.81 10.55 -5.11
C ASP A 268 -1.83 10.04 -6.16
N SER A 269 -0.67 9.52 -5.73
CA SER A 269 0.38 9.00 -6.59
C SER A 269 1.09 7.83 -5.96
N LEU A 270 1.12 6.68 -6.65
CA LEU A 270 1.85 5.49 -6.23
C LEU A 270 3.35 5.76 -6.05
N ALA A 271 3.94 6.61 -6.90
CA ALA A 271 5.35 6.94 -6.82
C ALA A 271 5.71 7.71 -5.54
N GLU A 272 4.88 8.68 -5.14
CA GLU A 272 5.10 9.46 -3.91
C GLU A 272 4.82 8.60 -2.66
N GLU A 273 3.78 7.77 -2.70
CA GLU A 273 3.49 6.84 -1.62
C GLU A 273 4.63 5.85 -1.39
N ASN A 274 5.22 5.33 -2.46
CA ASN A 274 6.36 4.43 -2.36
C ASN A 274 7.59 5.10 -1.71
N LYS A 275 7.86 6.36 -2.01
CA LYS A 275 8.91 7.12 -1.31
C LYS A 275 8.60 7.32 0.18
N TYR A 276 7.33 7.56 0.51
CA TYR A 276 6.87 7.68 1.88
C TYR A 276 7.00 6.35 2.64
N LEU A 277 6.59 5.24 2.03
CA LEU A 277 6.67 3.90 2.60
C LEU A 277 8.12 3.48 2.91
N LEU A 278 9.08 3.78 2.03
CA LEU A 278 10.50 3.51 2.28
C LEU A 278 10.99 4.23 3.54
N ARG A 279 10.65 5.51 3.72
CA ARG A 279 10.98 6.28 4.93
C ARG A 279 10.29 5.72 6.18
N ARG A 280 9.04 5.29 6.06
CA ARG A 280 8.30 4.65 7.15
C ARG A 280 8.95 3.34 7.58
N CYS A 281 9.47 2.57 6.65
CA CYS A 281 10.22 1.34 6.95
C CYS A 281 11.51 1.64 7.74
N GLU A 282 12.22 2.73 7.44
CA GLU A 282 13.38 3.16 8.24
C GLU A 282 13.00 3.55 9.68
N ILE A 283 11.88 4.25 9.84
CA ILE A 283 11.37 4.61 11.17
C ILE A 283 10.98 3.35 11.94
N ASP A 284 10.38 2.34 11.28
CA ASP A 284 10.03 1.07 11.92
C ASP A 284 11.26 0.32 12.45
N MET A 285 12.44 0.51 11.86
CA MET A 285 13.67 -0.12 12.34
C MET A 285 14.19 0.46 13.66
N GLN A 286 13.64 1.56 14.17
CA GLN A 286 13.98 2.13 15.48
C GLN A 286 13.35 1.34 16.65
N ARG A 287 12.87 0.14 16.43
CA ARG A 287 12.35 -0.77 17.45
C ARG A 287 13.37 -1.83 17.83
N GLU A 288 13.24 -2.37 19.04
CA GLU A 288 14.05 -3.51 19.52
C GLU A 288 13.85 -4.74 18.63
N HIS A 289 14.90 -5.52 18.48
CA HIS A 289 14.83 -6.80 17.78
C HIS A 289 13.94 -7.78 18.55
N TYR A 290 13.11 -8.56 17.84
CA TYR A 290 12.11 -9.45 18.45
C TYR A 290 12.71 -10.59 19.29
N ASP A 291 13.94 -10.98 19.03
CA ASP A 291 14.66 -12.08 19.65
C ASP A 291 15.70 -11.58 20.67
N ASN A 292 15.51 -10.39 21.20
CA ASN A 292 16.38 -9.76 22.20
C ASN A 292 17.88 -9.98 21.92
N LYS A 293 18.30 -9.87 20.65
CA LYS A 293 19.73 -9.96 20.29
C LYS A 293 20.49 -8.86 21.03
N ASN A 294 20.90 -9.14 22.27
CA ASN A 294 21.65 -8.24 23.15
C ASN A 294 21.01 -6.86 23.36
N ASP A 295 19.67 -6.80 23.46
CA ASP A 295 18.88 -5.56 23.63
C ASP A 295 19.13 -4.51 22.52
N ARG A 296 19.52 -4.94 21.33
CA ARG A 296 19.85 -4.07 20.19
C ARG A 296 18.64 -3.69 19.37
N PHE A 297 18.69 -2.49 18.80
CA PHE A 297 17.70 -2.03 17.83
C PHE A 297 17.94 -2.64 16.45
N ILE A 298 16.85 -2.81 15.69
CA ILE A 298 16.94 -3.30 14.30
C ILE A 298 17.80 -2.37 13.46
N SER A 299 17.71 -1.05 13.67
CA SER A 299 18.53 -0.06 12.96
C SER A 299 20.03 -0.25 13.17
N GLU A 300 20.46 -0.65 14.37
CA GLU A 300 21.88 -0.94 14.68
C GLU A 300 22.35 -2.20 13.95
N LEU A 301 21.56 -3.29 14.03
CA LEU A 301 21.84 -4.53 13.31
C LEU A 301 21.84 -4.30 11.80
N PHE A 302 20.97 -3.43 11.29
CA PHE A 302 20.92 -3.10 9.88
C PHE A 302 22.16 -2.34 9.38
N GLN A 303 22.92 -1.64 10.25
CA GLN A 303 24.22 -1.10 9.84
C GLN A 303 25.24 -2.22 9.56
N GLU A 304 25.13 -3.38 10.23
CA GLU A 304 25.94 -4.55 9.92
C GLU A 304 25.57 -5.15 8.56
N ASP A 305 24.25 -5.20 8.24
CA ASP A 305 23.79 -5.54 6.88
C ASP A 305 24.37 -4.56 5.86
N LYS A 306 24.22 -3.24 6.10
CA LYS A 306 24.72 -2.19 5.19
C LYS A 306 26.22 -2.30 4.93
N ALA A 307 27.02 -2.65 5.94
CA ALA A 307 28.47 -2.81 5.81
C ALA A 307 28.88 -3.96 4.87
N ARG A 308 27.97 -4.87 4.56
CA ARG A 308 28.18 -6.03 3.67
C ARG A 308 27.55 -5.86 2.28
N LEU A 309 26.80 -4.78 2.06
CA LEU A 309 26.17 -4.52 0.77
C LEU A 309 27.22 -4.19 -0.29
N LEU A 310 26.95 -4.54 -1.53
CA LEU A 310 27.73 -4.15 -2.68
C LEU A 310 27.42 -2.68 -3.05
N PRO A 311 28.42 -1.93 -3.58
CA PRO A 311 28.16 -0.57 -4.07
C PRO A 311 27.20 -0.58 -5.25
N LEU A 312 26.38 0.47 -5.33
CA LEU A 312 25.52 0.71 -6.49
C LEU A 312 26.36 0.87 -7.77
N PRO A 313 25.91 0.34 -8.89
CA PRO A 313 26.55 0.61 -10.18
C PRO A 313 26.40 2.10 -10.54
N SER A 314 27.36 2.63 -11.32
CA SER A 314 27.34 4.03 -11.78
C SER A 314 26.17 4.37 -12.72
N VAL A 315 25.63 3.37 -13.40
CA VAL A 315 24.49 3.48 -14.30
C VAL A 315 23.40 2.56 -13.77
N PRO A 316 22.18 3.05 -13.48
CA PRO A 316 21.06 2.20 -13.10
C PRO A 316 20.69 1.21 -14.21
N PHE A 317 20.18 0.05 -13.84
CA PHE A 317 19.64 -0.90 -14.81
C PHE A 317 18.33 -0.37 -15.40
N ASP A 318 18.20 -0.39 -16.75
CA ASP A 318 16.93 -0.06 -17.38
C ASP A 318 15.94 -1.22 -17.19
N THR A 319 14.97 -1.00 -16.34
CA THR A 319 13.97 -1.98 -15.95
C THR A 319 12.82 -2.12 -16.95
N ALA A 320 12.74 -1.27 -17.97
CA ALA A 320 11.71 -1.34 -18.98
C ALA A 320 11.85 -2.57 -19.90
N LEU A 321 10.72 -3.12 -20.33
CA LEU A 321 10.68 -4.13 -21.39
C LEU A 321 10.53 -3.46 -22.74
N TYR A 322 11.50 -3.66 -23.63
CA TYR A 322 11.40 -3.26 -25.02
C TYR A 322 10.94 -4.44 -25.87
N THR A 323 9.87 -4.25 -26.61
CA THR A 323 9.28 -5.28 -27.47
C THR A 323 8.58 -4.63 -28.67
N THR A 324 8.01 -5.44 -29.53
CA THR A 324 7.20 -4.97 -30.66
C THR A 324 5.80 -5.57 -30.60
N ALA A 325 4.84 -4.88 -31.20
CA ALA A 325 3.50 -5.41 -31.40
C ALA A 325 2.97 -5.05 -32.78
N THR A 326 2.14 -5.93 -33.35
CA THR A 326 1.42 -5.65 -34.59
C THR A 326 0.07 -5.04 -34.24
N THR A 327 -0.23 -3.92 -34.88
CA THR A 327 -1.51 -3.24 -34.72
C THR A 327 -2.56 -3.81 -35.70
N ASP A 328 -3.82 -3.68 -35.32
CA ASP A 328 -4.97 -4.01 -36.18
C ASP A 328 -5.28 -2.87 -37.19
N LYS A 329 -6.32 -3.06 -37.99
CA LYS A 329 -6.81 -2.05 -38.95
C LYS A 329 -7.24 -0.71 -38.34
N TYR A 330 -7.33 -0.62 -37.01
CA TYR A 330 -7.62 0.60 -36.27
C TYR A 330 -6.40 1.19 -35.57
N GLY A 331 -5.22 0.61 -35.76
CA GLY A 331 -4.01 1.02 -35.08
C GLY A 331 -4.02 0.64 -33.58
N LYS A 332 -4.69 -0.45 -33.21
CA LYS A 332 -4.70 -0.99 -31.84
C LYS A 332 -3.91 -2.29 -31.77
N PHE A 333 -3.33 -2.55 -30.62
CA PHE A 333 -2.57 -3.78 -30.35
C PHE A 333 -2.99 -4.38 -29.01
N THR A 334 -2.61 -5.63 -28.76
CA THR A 334 -2.92 -6.35 -27.53
C THR A 334 -1.64 -6.80 -26.83
N LEU A 335 -1.70 -6.84 -25.50
CA LEU A 335 -0.68 -7.37 -24.61
C LEU A 335 -1.26 -8.48 -23.72
N ASP A 336 -0.38 -9.12 -22.94
CA ASP A 336 -0.73 -10.12 -21.94
C ASP A 336 -1.61 -11.27 -22.48
N GLY A 337 -1.23 -11.79 -23.66
CA GLY A 337 -1.97 -12.86 -24.31
C GLY A 337 -3.36 -12.44 -24.79
N GLY A 338 -3.54 -11.18 -25.18
CA GLY A 338 -4.79 -10.65 -25.70
C GLY A 338 -5.75 -10.11 -24.63
N LYS A 339 -5.33 -10.08 -23.37
CA LYS A 339 -6.18 -9.60 -22.26
C LYS A 339 -6.37 -8.09 -22.25
N HIS A 340 -5.32 -7.34 -22.58
CA HIS A 340 -5.29 -5.88 -22.52
C HIS A 340 -5.07 -5.31 -23.91
N ARG A 341 -5.90 -4.36 -24.30
CA ARG A 341 -5.85 -3.70 -25.61
C ARG A 341 -5.51 -2.23 -25.46
N TYR A 342 -4.63 -1.75 -26.33
CA TYR A 342 -4.16 -0.37 -26.35
C TYR A 342 -4.26 0.22 -27.73
N SER A 343 -4.47 1.53 -27.82
CA SER A 343 -4.36 2.26 -29.08
C SER A 343 -2.92 2.73 -29.33
N ALA A 344 -2.44 2.65 -30.55
CA ALA A 344 -1.27 3.42 -30.97
C ALA A 344 -1.74 4.73 -31.63
N SER A 345 -2.20 4.64 -32.87
CA SER A 345 -2.78 5.75 -33.64
C SER A 345 -3.32 5.17 -34.95
N PRO A 346 -4.33 5.77 -35.59
CA PRO A 346 -4.74 5.39 -36.95
C PRO A 346 -3.61 5.45 -38.00
N ALA A 347 -2.55 6.22 -37.72
CA ALA A 347 -1.38 6.30 -38.60
C ALA A 347 -0.55 4.99 -38.62
N PHE A 348 -0.70 4.14 -37.61
CA PHE A 348 -0.03 2.85 -37.49
C PHE A 348 -1.01 1.67 -37.75
N CYS A 349 -1.92 1.84 -38.69
CA CYS A 349 -2.83 0.79 -39.11
C CYS A 349 -2.05 -0.38 -39.73
N GLU A 350 -2.28 -1.62 -39.26
CA GLU A 350 -1.65 -2.85 -39.73
C GLU A 350 -0.10 -2.76 -39.79
N ALA A 351 0.49 -2.06 -38.82
CA ALA A 351 1.92 -1.78 -38.73
C ALA A 351 2.55 -2.47 -37.51
N CYS A 352 3.87 -2.62 -37.56
CA CYS A 352 4.65 -3.01 -36.41
C CYS A 352 5.09 -1.74 -35.65
N VAL A 353 4.80 -1.67 -34.35
CA VAL A 353 5.18 -0.57 -33.47
C VAL A 353 6.16 -1.05 -32.40
N ASN A 354 7.09 -0.18 -32.01
CA ASN A 354 7.97 -0.43 -30.88
C ASN A 354 7.26 -0.06 -29.57
N LEU A 355 7.47 -0.85 -28.53
CA LEU A 355 6.90 -0.64 -27.23
C LEU A 355 7.99 -0.58 -26.17
N LYS A 356 7.88 0.41 -25.26
CA LYS A 356 8.59 0.44 -23.99
C LYS A 356 7.57 0.25 -22.88
N ILE A 357 7.68 -0.83 -22.11
CA ILE A 357 6.73 -1.22 -21.07
C ILE A 357 7.42 -1.13 -19.72
N THR A 358 6.86 -0.34 -18.81
CA THR A 358 7.28 -0.20 -17.43
C THR A 358 6.26 -0.85 -16.47
N SER A 359 6.45 -0.72 -15.18
CA SER A 359 5.44 -1.16 -14.20
C SER A 359 4.15 -0.36 -14.29
N SER A 360 4.23 0.93 -14.67
CA SER A 360 3.10 1.88 -14.68
C SER A 360 2.58 2.22 -16.07
N ASP A 361 3.42 2.12 -17.11
CA ASP A 361 3.11 2.68 -18.41
C ASP A 361 3.40 1.70 -19.56
N VAL A 362 2.63 1.84 -20.63
CA VAL A 362 2.87 1.25 -21.96
C VAL A 362 3.08 2.41 -22.92
N ILE A 363 4.29 2.55 -23.43
CA ILE A 363 4.71 3.64 -24.30
C ILE A 363 4.90 3.09 -25.71
N VAL A 364 4.12 3.61 -26.64
CA VAL A 364 4.26 3.31 -28.06
C VAL A 364 5.29 4.26 -28.65
N MET A 365 6.25 3.71 -29.40
CA MET A 365 7.34 4.45 -30.02
C MET A 365 7.32 4.23 -31.53
N ASP A 366 7.79 5.23 -32.26
CA ASP A 366 7.99 5.16 -33.69
C ASP A 366 9.29 4.40 -34.06
N LYS A 367 9.66 4.43 -35.34
CA LYS A 367 10.86 3.76 -35.85
C LYS A 367 12.15 4.36 -35.29
N ASP A 368 12.13 5.63 -34.95
CA ASP A 368 13.28 6.38 -34.43
C ASP A 368 13.29 6.41 -32.88
N MET A 369 12.45 5.58 -32.25
CA MET A 369 12.31 5.43 -30.80
C MET A 369 11.77 6.70 -30.11
N HIS A 370 11.08 7.58 -30.83
CA HIS A 370 10.36 8.69 -30.22
C HIS A 370 9.00 8.23 -29.70
N GLU A 371 8.60 8.77 -28.57
CA GLU A 371 7.30 8.50 -27.96
C GLU A 371 6.17 9.03 -28.85
N VAL A 372 5.23 8.15 -29.19
CA VAL A 372 4.01 8.48 -29.96
C VAL A 372 2.82 8.66 -29.05
N VAL A 373 2.62 7.71 -28.14
CA VAL A 373 1.54 7.73 -27.16
C VAL A 373 1.94 6.96 -25.91
N ARG A 374 1.52 7.45 -24.76
CA ARG A 374 1.73 6.83 -23.46
C ARG A 374 0.40 6.48 -22.85
N HIS A 375 0.25 5.22 -22.46
CA HIS A 375 -0.90 4.73 -21.71
C HIS A 375 -0.47 4.30 -20.32
N LYS A 376 -1.32 4.55 -19.32
CA LYS A 376 -1.22 3.83 -18.05
C LYS A 376 -1.42 2.33 -18.31
N ARG A 377 -0.51 1.51 -17.79
CA ARG A 377 -0.59 0.06 -17.97
C ARG A 377 -1.85 -0.50 -17.34
N LEU A 378 -2.54 -1.36 -18.08
CA LEU A 378 -3.74 -2.04 -17.61
C LEU A 378 -3.37 -3.26 -16.77
N TYR A 379 -4.14 -3.45 -15.73
CA TYR A 379 -4.02 -4.59 -14.83
C TYR A 379 -5.39 -5.21 -14.58
N ARG A 380 -5.45 -6.53 -14.46
CA ARG A 380 -6.63 -7.32 -14.06
C ARG A 380 -7.83 -7.17 -15.00
N GLU A 381 -8.91 -6.49 -14.54
CA GLU A 381 -10.21 -6.47 -15.21
C GLU A 381 -10.32 -5.41 -16.30
N GLU A 382 -9.47 -4.40 -16.27
CA GLU A 382 -9.45 -3.38 -17.33
C GLU A 382 -9.04 -4.02 -18.66
N ARG A 383 -9.87 -3.83 -19.69
CA ARG A 383 -9.68 -4.53 -20.98
C ARG A 383 -9.04 -3.66 -22.03
N GLU A 384 -9.33 -2.37 -22.04
CA GLU A 384 -8.92 -1.47 -23.11
C GLU A 384 -8.58 -0.08 -22.60
N ARG A 385 -7.54 0.50 -23.18
CA ARG A 385 -7.19 1.90 -23.01
C ARG A 385 -6.91 2.54 -24.35
N MET A 386 -7.56 3.68 -24.60
CA MET A 386 -7.53 4.38 -25.86
C MET A 386 -7.14 5.85 -25.64
N ASP A 387 -6.17 6.33 -26.41
CA ASP A 387 -5.96 7.75 -26.62
C ASP A 387 -6.82 8.19 -27.79
N TRP A 388 -7.80 9.05 -27.52
CA TRP A 388 -8.77 9.50 -28.49
C TRP A 388 -8.27 10.64 -29.38
N LEU A 389 -7.27 11.40 -28.95
CA LEU A 389 -6.80 12.58 -29.68
C LEU A 389 -6.37 12.27 -31.11
N PRO A 390 -5.51 11.25 -31.38
CA PRO A 390 -5.14 10.90 -32.75
C PRO A 390 -6.32 10.46 -33.61
N TYR A 391 -7.31 9.79 -33.01
CA TYR A 391 -8.51 9.31 -33.73
C TYR A 391 -9.45 10.44 -34.09
N LEU A 392 -9.73 11.34 -33.15
CA LEU A 392 -10.54 12.53 -33.41
C LEU A 392 -9.89 13.43 -34.47
N THR A 393 -8.60 13.66 -34.36
CA THR A 393 -7.83 14.45 -35.35
C THR A 393 -7.86 13.79 -36.73
N TYR A 394 -7.73 12.47 -36.81
CA TYR A 394 -7.78 11.76 -38.08
C TYR A 394 -9.14 11.83 -38.73
N ILE A 395 -10.22 11.53 -37.98
CA ILE A 395 -11.58 11.49 -38.53
C ILE A 395 -12.11 12.89 -38.85
N ALA A 396 -11.63 13.95 -38.16
CA ALA A 396 -11.97 15.33 -38.47
C ALA A 396 -11.54 15.75 -39.89
N ARG A 397 -10.56 15.09 -40.48
CA ARG A 397 -10.13 15.29 -41.88
C ARG A 397 -11.08 14.63 -42.89
N LYS A 398 -11.84 13.61 -42.46
CA LYS A 398 -12.76 12.81 -43.29
C LYS A 398 -14.11 12.61 -42.59
N PRO A 399 -14.83 13.67 -42.20
CA PRO A 399 -16.01 13.59 -41.33
C PRO A 399 -17.16 12.77 -41.92
N ARG A 400 -17.24 12.68 -43.26
CA ARG A 400 -18.30 11.91 -43.94
C ARG A 400 -18.12 10.42 -43.75
N SER A 401 -16.90 9.92 -43.49
CA SER A 401 -16.64 8.50 -43.28
C SER A 401 -16.89 8.05 -41.83
N LEU A 402 -17.19 8.94 -40.91
CA LEU A 402 -17.35 8.63 -39.49
C LEU A 402 -18.32 7.49 -39.25
N ARG A 403 -19.55 7.55 -39.77
CA ARG A 403 -20.61 6.56 -39.56
C ARG A 403 -20.28 5.17 -40.15
N ASN A 404 -19.43 5.13 -41.15
CA ASN A 404 -19.00 3.88 -41.80
C ASN A 404 -17.64 3.42 -41.29
N SER A 405 -17.10 4.06 -40.28
CA SER A 405 -15.82 3.71 -39.66
C SER A 405 -16.07 3.03 -38.31
N GLY A 406 -15.33 1.98 -37.99
CA GLY A 406 -15.40 1.38 -36.66
C GLY A 406 -15.00 2.32 -35.52
N ILE A 407 -14.48 3.53 -35.83
CA ILE A 407 -14.24 4.59 -34.84
C ILE A 407 -15.55 5.07 -34.24
N TYR A 408 -16.63 5.18 -35.04
CA TYR A 408 -17.95 5.54 -34.56
C TYR A 408 -18.48 4.53 -33.52
N ASP A 409 -18.34 3.23 -33.80
CA ASP A 409 -18.80 2.16 -32.90
C ASP A 409 -18.01 2.14 -31.57
N MET A 410 -16.76 2.61 -31.60
CA MET A 410 -15.90 2.72 -30.41
C MET A 410 -16.19 3.96 -29.56
N MET A 411 -16.86 4.99 -30.13
CA MET A 411 -17.18 6.21 -29.36
C MET A 411 -18.16 5.92 -28.22
N PRO A 412 -18.05 6.64 -27.09
CA PRO A 412 -19.07 6.64 -26.05
C PRO A 412 -20.46 6.93 -26.63
N ARG A 413 -21.49 6.29 -26.08
CA ARG A 413 -22.86 6.39 -26.61
C ARG A 413 -23.36 7.82 -26.72
N THR A 414 -23.06 8.67 -25.75
CA THR A 414 -23.38 10.11 -25.77
C THR A 414 -22.72 10.86 -26.93
N MET A 415 -21.45 10.55 -27.23
CA MET A 415 -20.80 11.11 -28.42
C MET A 415 -21.43 10.64 -29.72
N GLN A 416 -21.84 9.39 -29.81
CA GLN A 416 -22.56 8.87 -30.98
C GLN A 416 -23.87 9.64 -31.18
N LEU A 417 -24.68 9.79 -30.12
CA LEU A 417 -25.93 10.53 -30.15
C LEU A 417 -25.71 11.99 -30.55
N TYR A 418 -24.69 12.63 -29.98
CA TYR A 418 -24.33 13.99 -30.34
C TYR A 418 -23.93 14.12 -31.82
N MET A 419 -23.08 13.19 -32.31
CA MET A 419 -22.69 13.18 -33.73
C MET A 419 -23.87 12.96 -34.68
N ASP A 420 -24.88 12.20 -34.25
CA ASP A 420 -26.09 11.95 -35.03
C ASP A 420 -27.02 13.14 -35.06
N SER A 421 -27.09 13.94 -34.01
CA SER A 421 -27.87 15.17 -33.93
C SER A 421 -27.23 16.35 -34.68
N CYS A 422 -25.90 16.31 -34.91
CA CYS A 422 -25.21 17.38 -35.63
C CYS A 422 -25.50 17.38 -37.13
N GLU A 423 -25.62 18.54 -37.74
CA GLU A 423 -25.68 18.68 -39.18
C GLU A 423 -24.44 18.12 -39.87
N SER A 424 -24.60 17.44 -40.99
CA SER A 424 -23.52 16.81 -41.73
C SER A 424 -22.37 17.77 -42.11
N ARG A 425 -22.69 19.03 -42.32
CA ARG A 425 -21.71 20.09 -42.66
C ARG A 425 -20.86 20.50 -41.48
N GLU A 426 -21.39 20.42 -40.27
CA GLU A 426 -20.73 20.85 -39.04
C GLU A 426 -19.94 19.76 -38.32
N ARG A 427 -20.20 18.46 -38.63
CA ARG A 427 -19.50 17.32 -38.01
C ARG A 427 -17.99 17.47 -38.01
N GLY A 428 -17.41 18.01 -39.10
CA GLY A 428 -15.98 18.23 -39.20
C GLY A 428 -15.46 19.29 -38.21
N ARG A 429 -16.24 20.36 -37.98
CA ARG A 429 -15.92 21.39 -36.99
C ARG A 429 -16.08 20.84 -35.58
N VAL A 430 -17.16 20.12 -35.31
CA VAL A 430 -17.40 19.48 -34.02
C VAL A 430 -16.24 18.52 -33.67
N LEU A 431 -15.82 17.66 -34.60
CA LEU A 431 -14.70 16.74 -34.37
C LEU A 431 -13.38 17.46 -34.09
N LYS A 432 -13.13 18.60 -34.74
CA LYS A 432 -11.97 19.45 -34.45
C LYS A 432 -12.05 20.04 -33.04
N VAL A 433 -13.23 20.58 -32.68
CA VAL A 433 -13.46 21.11 -31.32
C VAL A 433 -13.24 19.99 -30.30
N LEU A 434 -13.80 18.79 -30.50
CA LEU A 434 -13.59 17.66 -29.58
C LEU A 434 -12.11 17.27 -29.47
N ALA A 435 -11.35 17.32 -30.57
CA ALA A 435 -9.91 17.09 -30.52
C ALA A 435 -9.19 18.17 -29.69
N GLU A 436 -9.52 19.45 -29.87
CA GLU A 436 -8.98 20.56 -29.08
C GLU A 436 -9.31 20.42 -27.59
N LEU A 437 -10.57 20.08 -27.25
CA LEU A 437 -10.98 19.86 -25.86
C LEU A 437 -10.22 18.67 -25.24
N THR A 438 -10.09 17.60 -26.00
CA THR A 438 -9.34 16.40 -25.57
C THR A 438 -7.87 16.72 -25.33
N GLU A 439 -7.24 17.52 -26.17
CA GLU A 439 -5.85 17.94 -26.02
C GLU A 439 -5.64 18.81 -24.76
N ARG A 440 -6.57 19.71 -24.47
CA ARG A 440 -6.45 20.66 -23.35
C ARG A 440 -6.69 20.04 -21.97
N THR A 441 -7.73 19.23 -21.82
CA THR A 441 -8.17 18.73 -20.50
C THR A 441 -8.45 17.23 -20.47
N GLY A 442 -8.17 16.53 -21.58
CA GLY A 442 -8.36 15.08 -21.70
C GLY A 442 -9.75 14.70 -22.22
N PHE A 443 -9.85 13.46 -22.67
CA PHE A 443 -11.05 12.92 -23.32
C PHE A 443 -12.29 12.89 -22.42
N THR A 444 -12.12 12.63 -21.13
CA THR A 444 -13.24 12.60 -20.17
C THR A 444 -13.93 13.96 -20.09
N SER A 445 -13.17 15.05 -20.08
CA SER A 445 -13.72 16.41 -20.05
C SER A 445 -14.47 16.74 -21.35
N ALA A 446 -13.96 16.26 -22.48
CA ALA A 446 -14.67 16.39 -23.76
C ALA A 446 -16.00 15.62 -23.76
N VAL A 447 -16.01 14.39 -23.23
CA VAL A 447 -17.24 13.57 -23.07
C VAL A 447 -18.25 14.27 -22.16
N ASN A 448 -17.82 14.75 -20.98
CA ASN A 448 -18.70 15.47 -20.05
C ASN A 448 -19.32 16.74 -20.68
N THR A 449 -18.53 17.46 -21.49
CA THR A 449 -19.04 18.62 -22.22
C THR A 449 -20.08 18.22 -23.26
N VAL A 450 -19.88 17.08 -23.95
CA VAL A 450 -20.87 16.53 -24.89
C VAL A 450 -22.13 16.08 -24.16
N ASP A 451 -22.03 15.45 -22.99
CA ASP A 451 -23.19 15.05 -22.18
C ASP A 451 -24.04 16.26 -21.81
N GLU A 452 -23.40 17.37 -21.43
CA GLU A 452 -24.07 18.63 -21.15
C GLU A 452 -24.70 19.23 -22.41
N ALA A 453 -23.99 19.21 -23.54
CA ALA A 453 -24.49 19.68 -24.82
C ALA A 453 -25.72 18.91 -25.29
N VAL A 454 -25.73 17.59 -25.15
CA VAL A 454 -26.87 16.72 -25.43
C VAL A 454 -28.06 17.10 -24.54
N ARG A 455 -27.82 17.29 -23.24
CA ARG A 455 -28.86 17.66 -22.27
C ARG A 455 -29.51 19.03 -22.60
N LEU A 456 -28.71 19.99 -23.08
CA LEU A 456 -29.17 21.33 -23.46
C LEU A 456 -29.64 21.43 -24.92
N ASN A 457 -29.61 20.32 -25.68
CA ASN A 457 -29.89 20.27 -27.11
C ASN A 457 -29.05 21.27 -27.94
N ALA A 458 -27.80 21.49 -27.53
CA ALA A 458 -26.83 22.37 -28.17
C ALA A 458 -25.94 21.56 -29.13
N THR A 459 -26.29 21.54 -30.42
CA THR A 459 -25.66 20.66 -31.42
C THR A 459 -24.60 21.33 -32.29
N ASP A 460 -24.42 22.64 -32.15
CA ASP A 460 -23.46 23.42 -32.93
C ASP A 460 -22.07 23.48 -32.26
N PRO A 461 -20.98 23.64 -33.04
CA PRO A 461 -19.60 23.63 -32.52
C PRO A 461 -19.29 24.79 -31.57
N ASP A 462 -19.91 25.95 -31.79
CA ASP A 462 -19.63 27.17 -31.01
C ASP A 462 -20.27 27.07 -29.61
N SER A 463 -21.47 26.51 -29.55
CA SER A 463 -22.13 26.16 -28.28
C SER A 463 -21.33 25.12 -27.47
N LEU A 464 -20.80 24.09 -28.12
CA LEU A 464 -19.96 23.09 -27.48
C LEU A 464 -18.69 23.74 -26.88
N GLN A 465 -18.03 24.62 -27.62
CA GLN A 465 -16.85 25.33 -27.16
C GLN A 465 -17.18 26.30 -26.00
N ASN A 466 -18.32 26.94 -26.03
CA ASN A 466 -18.78 27.84 -24.96
C ASN A 466 -19.13 27.06 -23.67
N LEU A 467 -19.79 25.90 -23.79
CA LEU A 467 -20.06 25.02 -22.65
C LEU A 467 -18.75 24.55 -22.01
N TYR A 468 -17.79 24.12 -22.82
CA TYR A 468 -16.47 23.76 -22.33
C TYR A 468 -15.79 24.92 -21.58
N ARG A 469 -15.74 26.11 -22.19
CA ARG A 469 -15.12 27.29 -21.56
C ARG A 469 -15.78 27.61 -20.22
N ARG A 470 -17.10 27.53 -20.15
CA ARG A 470 -17.86 27.78 -18.92
C ARG A 470 -17.49 26.83 -17.80
N THR A 471 -17.15 25.58 -18.12
CA THR A 471 -16.87 24.55 -17.13
C THR A 471 -15.37 24.44 -16.78
N TYR A 472 -14.48 24.69 -17.76
CA TYR A 472 -13.06 24.37 -17.65
C TYR A 472 -12.11 25.55 -17.95
N ALA A 473 -12.60 26.73 -18.37
CA ALA A 473 -11.74 27.84 -18.81
C ALA A 473 -10.94 28.50 -17.68
N ASP A 474 -11.38 28.34 -16.44
CA ASP A 474 -10.71 28.90 -15.27
C ASP A 474 -9.72 27.92 -14.58
N VAL A 475 -9.45 26.78 -15.21
CA VAL A 475 -8.35 25.91 -14.74
C VAL A 475 -7.07 26.36 -15.46
N PRO A 476 -6.24 27.22 -14.85
CA PRO A 476 -4.94 27.51 -15.43
C PRO A 476 -4.17 26.20 -15.48
N LEU A 477 -3.67 25.83 -16.68
CA LEU A 477 -2.61 24.84 -16.80
C LEU A 477 -1.37 25.41 -16.08
N LEU A 478 -1.36 25.33 -14.77
CA LEU A 478 -0.17 25.60 -14.01
C LEU A 478 0.81 24.48 -14.34
N LEU A 479 1.79 24.80 -15.17
CA LEU A 479 2.99 23.99 -15.27
C LEU A 479 3.45 23.72 -13.83
N PRO A 480 3.92 22.51 -13.52
CA PRO A 480 4.51 22.25 -12.21
C PRO A 480 5.50 23.37 -11.93
N LEU A 481 5.31 24.11 -10.83
CA LEU A 481 6.28 25.10 -10.40
C LEU A 481 7.60 24.33 -10.21
N GLU A 482 8.57 24.59 -11.06
CA GLU A 482 9.94 24.19 -10.78
C GLU A 482 10.28 24.85 -9.43
N ASN A 483 10.62 24.02 -8.45
CA ASN A 483 11.05 24.51 -7.13
C ASN A 483 12.37 25.25 -7.31
N ASP A 484 12.29 26.52 -7.65
CA ASP A 484 13.43 27.42 -7.58
C ASP A 484 13.67 27.71 -6.09
N SER A 485 14.71 27.07 -5.53
CA SER A 485 15.14 27.25 -4.16
C SER A 485 15.60 28.68 -3.81
N SER A 486 15.55 29.60 -4.75
CA SER A 486 15.91 31.02 -4.59
C SER A 486 14.74 31.92 -4.16
N ILE A 487 13.48 31.41 -4.13
CA ILE A 487 12.33 32.20 -3.71
C ILE A 487 12.21 32.14 -2.17
N PRO A 488 12.37 33.26 -1.46
CA PRO A 488 12.14 33.28 -0.01
C PRO A 488 10.69 32.88 0.27
N HIS A 489 10.48 32.01 1.26
CA HIS A 489 9.15 31.63 1.75
C HIS A 489 8.42 32.88 2.27
N GLN A 490 7.75 33.62 1.40
CA GLN A 490 6.76 34.58 1.83
C GLN A 490 5.56 33.80 2.38
N LYS A 491 5.22 34.06 3.64
CA LYS A 491 3.97 33.57 4.22
C LYS A 491 2.82 34.05 3.33
N VAL A 492 2.22 33.12 2.57
CA VAL A 492 0.99 33.40 1.84
C VAL A 492 -0.08 33.68 2.90
N ILE A 493 -0.41 34.93 3.07
CA ILE A 493 -1.57 35.33 3.88
C ILE A 493 -2.80 34.95 3.04
N PRO A 494 -3.64 34.01 3.49
CA PRO A 494 -4.82 33.65 2.72
C PRO A 494 -5.72 34.90 2.55
N PHE A 495 -6.05 35.21 1.32
CA PHE A 495 -6.97 36.30 1.01
C PHE A 495 -8.33 35.93 1.61
N ARG A 496 -8.71 36.56 2.70
CA ARG A 496 -10.06 36.46 3.25
C ARG A 496 -10.96 37.41 2.43
N ASN A 497 -11.86 36.84 1.65
CA ASN A 497 -12.97 37.58 1.07
C ASN A 497 -13.87 38.07 2.22
N ASP A 498 -13.64 39.27 2.66
CA ASP A 498 -14.53 39.94 3.60
C ASP A 498 -15.65 40.60 2.76
N LEU A 499 -16.78 39.90 2.68
CA LEU A 499 -17.99 40.42 1.99
C LEU A 499 -18.45 41.77 2.53
N MET A 500 -18.17 42.10 3.80
CA MET A 500 -18.45 43.41 4.38
C MET A 500 -17.60 44.53 3.75
N MET A 501 -16.41 44.24 3.24
CA MET A 501 -15.60 45.22 2.52
C MET A 501 -16.15 45.54 1.14
N LEU A 502 -16.76 44.58 0.48
CA LEU A 502 -17.48 44.78 -0.81
C LEU A 502 -18.78 45.57 -0.63
N ASP A 503 -19.55 45.28 0.41
CA ASP A 503 -20.76 46.06 0.74
C ASP A 503 -20.44 47.51 1.14
N ALA A 504 -19.36 47.73 1.85
CA ALA A 504 -18.89 49.09 2.18
C ALA A 504 -18.38 49.89 0.96
N ALA A 505 -17.82 49.19 -0.05
CA ALA A 505 -17.41 49.82 -1.32
C ALA A 505 -18.61 50.15 -2.21
N LEU A 506 -19.63 49.29 -2.24
CA LEU A 506 -20.87 49.51 -2.97
C LEU A 506 -21.74 50.64 -2.36
N SER A 507 -21.76 50.74 -1.02
CA SER A 507 -22.51 51.80 -0.32
C SER A 507 -21.90 53.20 -0.45
N LYS A 508 -20.59 53.30 -0.75
CA LYS A 508 -19.90 54.60 -1.00
C LYS A 508 -20.04 55.09 -2.44
N GLY A 509 -20.51 54.27 -3.39
CA GLY A 509 -20.69 54.63 -4.80
C GLY A 509 -22.06 55.25 -5.15
N GLY A 510 -22.95 55.43 -4.21
CA GLY A 510 -24.34 55.83 -4.41
C GLY A 510 -24.70 57.21 -3.86
N VAL A 511 -23.92 58.24 -4.13
CA VAL A 511 -24.39 59.66 -3.96
C VAL A 511 -23.67 60.55 -4.96
N SER A 512 -24.30 60.88 -6.04
CA SER A 512 -24.52 62.21 -6.60
C SER A 512 -25.01 62.11 -8.03
N ASN A 513 -26.29 62.39 -8.23
CA ASN A 513 -26.72 63.30 -9.28
C ASN A 513 -28.11 63.77 -8.88
N GLY A 514 -28.14 65.03 -8.40
CA GLY A 514 -29.29 65.84 -8.41
C GLY A 514 -29.44 66.46 -9.77
#